data_5a1230c0f5945809aa182cfa3f835ff0
#
_entry.id   5a1230c0f5945809aa182cfa3f835ff0
#
_cell.length_a   1.000
_cell.length_b   1.000
_cell.length_c   1.000
_cell.angle_alpha   90.00
_cell.angle_beta   90.00
_cell.angle_gamma   90.00
#
_symmetry.space_group_name_H-M   'P 1'
#
loop_
_entity.id
_entity.type
_entity.pdbx_description
1 polymer ?
#
loop_
_entity_poly.entity_id
_entity_poly.type
_entity_poly.pdbx_seq_one_letter_code
_entity_poly.pdbx_strand_id
1 'polypeptide(L)'
;MRALLIVDVQNDFCEGGSLAVEGGATTAAAISEYLTVEGATYAHVVASRDYHIDPGSHFSARPDFSRSWPRHCVAGSSGAEFHPDFDTSAVDALFSKGAHEAAYSAFEGTDDTGAPLGAWLRDHGVDELDVVGIATDYCVRASALDAAKLGFVTRVLLGLTVGVDPRTTREALDEMRAAGVELAGRPLLEDHDEDVVTQPE
;
A
#
# COMPACT_ATOMS: atom_id res chain seq x y z
N MET A 1 12.41 7.85 15.71
CA MET A 1 12.30 6.37 15.67
C MET A 1 11.68 5.95 14.34
N ARG A 2 12.06 4.77 13.81
CA ARG A 2 11.54 4.28 12.53
C ARG A 2 10.37 3.31 12.74
N ALA A 3 9.30 3.49 11.94
CA ALA A 3 8.20 2.54 11.84
C ALA A 3 8.09 1.96 10.42
N LEU A 4 7.45 0.79 10.30
CA LEU A 4 7.03 0.20 9.05
C LEU A 4 5.52 0.40 8.88
N LEU A 5 5.10 0.98 7.76
CA LEU A 5 3.71 1.08 7.33
C LEU A 5 3.43 0.07 6.23
N ILE A 6 2.53 -0.88 6.50
CA ILE A 6 2.09 -1.90 5.55
C ILE A 6 0.73 -1.50 5.02
N VAL A 7 0.66 -1.19 3.72
CA VAL A 7 -0.50 -0.59 3.07
C VAL A 7 -1.33 -1.67 2.39
N ASP A 8 -2.56 -1.87 2.84
CA ASP A 8 -3.68 -2.52 2.17
C ASP A 8 -3.37 -3.92 1.57
N VAL A 9 -2.67 -4.79 2.30
CA VAL A 9 -2.36 -6.16 1.86
C VAL A 9 -3.58 -7.07 2.10
N GLN A 10 -4.67 -6.82 1.34
CA GLN A 10 -5.99 -7.42 1.54
C GLN A 10 -6.34 -8.40 0.42
N ASN A 11 -7.26 -9.34 0.72
CA ASN A 11 -7.67 -10.38 -0.23
C ASN A 11 -8.18 -9.81 -1.56
N ASP A 12 -8.97 -8.72 -1.53
CA ASP A 12 -9.52 -8.13 -2.75
C ASP A 12 -8.46 -7.50 -3.66
N PHE A 13 -7.29 -7.17 -3.14
CA PHE A 13 -6.15 -6.64 -3.90
C PHE A 13 -5.13 -7.71 -4.30
N CYS A 14 -5.34 -8.97 -3.92
CA CYS A 14 -4.51 -10.09 -4.33
C CYS A 14 -5.23 -10.97 -5.36
N GLU A 15 -4.53 -11.91 -5.97
CA GLU A 15 -5.07 -12.81 -6.99
C GLU A 15 -6.32 -13.55 -6.50
N GLY A 16 -7.39 -13.49 -7.30
CA GLY A 16 -8.71 -14.05 -6.97
C GLY A 16 -9.64 -13.05 -6.25
N GLY A 17 -9.15 -11.89 -5.87
CA GLY A 17 -9.94 -10.80 -5.30
C GLY A 17 -10.70 -9.99 -6.35
N SER A 18 -11.59 -9.11 -5.90
CA SER A 18 -12.47 -8.32 -6.78
C SER A 18 -11.76 -7.18 -7.51
N LEU A 19 -10.60 -6.77 -7.04
CA LEU A 19 -9.74 -5.73 -7.62
C LEU A 19 -8.27 -6.17 -7.57
N ALA A 20 -8.03 -7.39 -8.06
CA ALA A 20 -6.74 -8.07 -7.96
C ALA A 20 -5.63 -7.32 -8.70
N VAL A 21 -4.47 -7.26 -8.05
CA VAL A 21 -3.19 -6.81 -8.60
C VAL A 21 -2.30 -8.04 -8.76
N GLU A 22 -1.77 -8.24 -9.96
CA GLU A 22 -0.84 -9.34 -10.23
C GLU A 22 0.42 -9.20 -9.36
N GLY A 23 0.81 -10.27 -8.66
CA GLY A 23 1.89 -10.25 -7.67
C GLY A 23 1.45 -9.84 -6.26
N GLY A 24 0.16 -9.61 -6.01
CA GLY A 24 -0.35 -9.22 -4.69
C GLY A 24 -0.08 -10.26 -3.61
N ALA A 25 -0.38 -11.53 -3.88
CA ALA A 25 -0.10 -12.64 -2.95
C ALA A 25 1.41 -12.84 -2.71
N THR A 26 2.23 -12.70 -3.76
CA THR A 26 3.69 -12.75 -3.64
C THR A 26 4.20 -11.61 -2.76
N THR A 27 3.65 -10.41 -2.91
CA THR A 27 3.98 -9.25 -2.06
C THR A 27 3.59 -9.50 -0.60
N ALA A 28 2.42 -10.09 -0.34
CA ALA A 28 1.99 -10.45 1.02
C ALA A 28 2.99 -11.42 1.70
N ALA A 29 3.39 -12.48 0.99
CA ALA A 29 4.39 -13.44 1.48
C ALA A 29 5.77 -12.79 1.71
N ALA A 30 6.22 -11.95 0.77
CA ALA A 30 7.50 -11.25 0.88
C ALA A 30 7.54 -10.28 2.07
N ILE A 31 6.44 -9.59 2.37
CA ILE A 31 6.33 -8.73 3.55
C ILE A 31 6.43 -9.58 4.84
N SER A 32 5.79 -10.74 4.90
CA SER A 32 5.88 -11.65 6.06
C SER A 32 7.30 -12.18 6.26
N GLU A 33 7.97 -12.57 5.18
CA GLU A 33 9.39 -12.99 5.24
C GLU A 33 10.27 -11.82 5.73
N TYR A 34 10.08 -10.63 5.19
CA TYR A 34 10.79 -9.43 5.60
C TYR A 34 10.60 -9.11 7.09
N LEU A 35 9.38 -9.20 7.61
CA LEU A 35 9.07 -8.98 9.03
C LEU A 35 9.78 -10.01 9.93
N THR A 36 9.94 -11.25 9.48
CA THR A 36 10.67 -12.28 10.23
C THR A 36 12.14 -11.92 10.40
N VAL A 37 12.76 -11.28 9.40
CA VAL A 37 14.20 -10.95 9.40
C VAL A 37 14.44 -9.55 9.97
N GLU A 38 13.68 -8.56 9.53
CA GLU A 38 13.94 -7.14 9.78
C GLU A 38 12.93 -6.49 10.74
N GLY A 39 11.83 -7.18 11.09
CA GLY A 39 10.76 -6.61 11.91
C GLY A 39 11.24 -6.02 13.24
N ALA A 40 12.20 -6.67 13.89
CA ALA A 40 12.78 -6.19 15.16
C ALA A 40 13.61 -4.89 15.02
N THR A 41 13.91 -4.44 13.82
CA THR A 41 14.63 -3.16 13.57
C THR A 41 13.69 -1.96 13.61
N TYR A 42 12.38 -2.18 13.50
CA TYR A 42 11.36 -1.15 13.61
C TYR A 42 10.92 -0.98 15.06
N ALA A 43 10.73 0.28 15.47
CA ALA A 43 10.12 0.58 16.77
C ALA A 43 8.63 0.21 16.79
N HIS A 44 7.97 0.35 15.63
CA HIS A 44 6.57 0.01 15.43
C HIS A 44 6.32 -0.53 14.03
N VAL A 45 5.39 -1.47 13.93
CA VAL A 45 4.82 -1.97 12.68
C VAL A 45 3.33 -1.64 12.67
N VAL A 46 2.89 -0.88 11.70
CA VAL A 46 1.47 -0.49 11.57
C VAL A 46 0.93 -0.91 10.20
N ALA A 47 -0.35 -1.22 10.13
CA ALA A 47 -1.00 -1.59 8.88
C ALA A 47 -2.21 -0.70 8.58
N SER A 48 -2.48 -0.47 7.30
CA SER A 48 -3.75 0.10 6.85
C SER A 48 -4.59 -0.92 6.11
N ARG A 49 -5.89 -0.64 6.01
CA ARG A 49 -6.81 -1.36 5.15
C ARG A 49 -7.92 -0.46 4.63
N ASP A 50 -8.41 -0.74 3.44
CA ASP A 50 -9.71 -0.28 2.97
C ASP A 50 -10.82 -1.04 3.72
N TYR A 51 -11.84 -0.30 4.17
CA TYR A 51 -12.95 -0.90 4.90
C TYR A 51 -14.25 -0.17 4.58
N HIS A 52 -14.78 -0.45 3.36
CA HIS A 52 -15.88 0.31 2.76
C HIS A 52 -17.24 -0.14 3.27
N ILE A 53 -18.00 0.79 3.85
CA ILE A 53 -19.42 0.61 4.22
C ILE A 53 -20.31 1.15 3.09
N ASP A 54 -20.17 2.44 2.79
CA ASP A 54 -20.83 3.12 1.68
C ASP A 54 -19.94 4.27 1.18
N PRO A 55 -18.94 3.98 0.32
CA PRO A 55 -18.02 5.00 -0.16
C PRO A 55 -18.60 5.83 -1.32
N GLY A 56 -19.92 5.81 -1.54
CA GLY A 56 -20.61 6.60 -2.55
C GLY A 56 -20.14 6.30 -3.97
N SER A 57 -19.74 7.34 -4.70
CA SER A 57 -19.32 7.25 -6.11
C SER A 57 -17.99 6.52 -6.33
N HIS A 58 -17.28 6.17 -5.28
CA HIS A 58 -16.09 5.33 -5.37
C HIS A 58 -16.41 3.94 -5.93
N PHE A 59 -17.59 3.41 -5.61
CA PHE A 59 -18.10 2.18 -6.21
C PHE A 59 -18.96 2.45 -7.44
N SER A 60 -18.69 1.73 -8.52
CA SER A 60 -19.46 1.83 -9.76
C SER A 60 -19.64 0.46 -10.41
N ALA A 61 -20.84 0.23 -10.98
CA ALA A 61 -21.11 -0.93 -11.83
C ALA A 61 -20.43 -0.79 -13.22
N ARG A 62 -19.99 0.42 -13.56
CA ARG A 62 -19.21 0.75 -14.78
C ARG A 62 -18.06 1.66 -14.38
N PRO A 63 -17.02 1.10 -13.72
CA PRO A 63 -15.91 1.89 -13.21
C PRO A 63 -15.06 2.46 -14.34
N ASP A 64 -14.45 3.62 -14.08
CA ASP A 64 -13.47 4.24 -14.97
C ASP A 64 -12.03 3.84 -14.63
N PHE A 65 -11.84 3.05 -13.55
CA PHE A 65 -10.54 2.58 -13.05
C PHE A 65 -9.53 3.70 -12.77
N SER A 66 -10.03 4.89 -12.46
CA SER A 66 -9.21 6.04 -12.03
C SER A 66 -9.80 6.75 -10.81
N ARG A 67 -11.13 6.91 -10.78
CA ARG A 67 -11.88 7.55 -9.68
C ARG A 67 -12.97 6.68 -9.12
N SER A 68 -13.40 5.69 -9.90
CA SER A 68 -14.43 4.73 -9.52
C SER A 68 -13.98 3.31 -9.81
N TRP A 69 -14.37 2.39 -8.95
CA TRP A 69 -13.89 1.02 -8.89
C TRP A 69 -15.05 0.03 -8.78
N PRO A 70 -14.85 -1.26 -9.12
CA PRO A 70 -15.75 -2.32 -8.71
C PRO A 70 -15.87 -2.34 -7.18
N ARG A 71 -16.93 -2.97 -6.65
CA ARG A 71 -17.02 -3.19 -5.20
C ARG A 71 -15.87 -4.03 -4.72
N HIS A 72 -15.14 -3.53 -3.74
CA HIS A 72 -13.98 -4.19 -3.13
C HIS A 72 -13.89 -3.82 -1.64
N CYS A 73 -13.17 -4.60 -0.86
CA CYS A 73 -12.89 -4.36 0.57
C CYS A 73 -14.13 -3.94 1.36
N VAL A 74 -15.28 -4.60 1.05
CA VAL A 74 -16.55 -4.30 1.72
C VAL A 74 -16.46 -4.72 3.19
N ALA A 75 -16.84 -3.84 4.09
CA ALA A 75 -16.80 -4.06 5.53
C ALA A 75 -17.45 -5.39 5.94
N GLY A 76 -16.72 -6.21 6.69
CA GLY A 76 -17.17 -7.53 7.14
C GLY A 76 -17.14 -8.63 6.08
N SER A 77 -16.65 -8.36 4.86
CA SER A 77 -16.41 -9.40 3.84
C SER A 77 -15.01 -9.98 3.96
N SER A 78 -14.82 -11.20 3.42
CA SER A 78 -13.50 -11.80 3.29
C SER A 78 -12.56 -10.99 2.42
N GLY A 79 -13.07 -10.22 1.44
CA GLY A 79 -12.29 -9.33 0.60
C GLY A 79 -11.59 -8.22 1.37
N ALA A 80 -12.21 -7.73 2.46
CA ALA A 80 -11.65 -6.72 3.34
C ALA A 80 -10.63 -7.27 4.36
N GLU A 81 -10.54 -8.59 4.54
CA GLU A 81 -9.55 -9.21 5.41
C GLU A 81 -8.15 -9.15 4.76
N PHE A 82 -7.11 -9.18 5.60
CA PHE A 82 -5.74 -9.31 5.11
C PHE A 82 -5.52 -10.65 4.42
N HIS A 83 -4.64 -10.66 3.43
CA HIS A 83 -4.28 -11.89 2.72
C HIS A 83 -3.64 -12.89 3.69
N PRO A 84 -3.97 -14.21 3.60
CA PRO A 84 -3.48 -15.21 4.55
C PRO A 84 -1.95 -15.37 4.56
N ASP A 85 -1.25 -15.01 3.48
CA ASP A 85 0.20 -15.04 3.42
C ASP A 85 0.84 -13.79 4.06
N PHE A 86 0.06 -12.81 4.51
CA PHE A 86 0.52 -11.72 5.33
C PHE A 86 0.32 -12.04 6.83
N ASP A 87 1.40 -12.35 7.52
CA ASP A 87 1.37 -12.56 8.98
C ASP A 87 1.23 -11.22 9.72
N THR A 88 0.07 -11.02 10.31
CA THR A 88 -0.26 -9.80 11.06
C THR A 88 0.22 -9.81 12.50
N SER A 89 0.90 -10.86 12.96
CA SER A 89 1.29 -11.01 14.37
C SER A 89 2.24 -9.93 14.88
N ALA A 90 2.99 -9.29 13.97
CA ALA A 90 3.89 -8.19 14.29
C ALA A 90 3.22 -6.80 14.23
N VAL A 91 1.95 -6.70 13.84
CA VAL A 91 1.27 -5.42 13.67
C VAL A 91 0.81 -4.86 15.02
N ASP A 92 1.35 -3.71 15.40
CA ASP A 92 1.02 -3.02 16.66
C ASP A 92 -0.33 -2.29 16.60
N ALA A 93 -0.66 -1.70 15.44
CA ALA A 93 -1.89 -0.94 15.24
C ALA A 93 -2.41 -1.05 13.79
N LEU A 94 -3.74 -1.06 13.66
CA LEU A 94 -4.46 -1.15 12.40
C LEU A 94 -5.29 0.10 12.15
N PHE A 95 -5.15 0.68 10.96
CA PHE A 95 -5.88 1.88 10.53
C PHE A 95 -6.83 1.54 9.38
N SER A 96 -8.13 1.76 9.59
CA SER A 96 -9.17 1.52 8.58
C SER A 96 -9.55 2.83 7.90
N LYS A 97 -9.64 2.83 6.57
CA LYS A 97 -9.99 4.00 5.77
C LYS A 97 -11.13 3.73 4.79
N GLY A 98 -11.72 4.77 4.22
CA GLY A 98 -12.68 4.66 3.13
C GLY A 98 -14.08 4.18 3.53
N ALA A 99 -14.49 4.30 4.81
CA ALA A 99 -15.78 3.79 5.27
C ALA A 99 -16.97 4.42 4.50
N HIS A 100 -16.95 5.74 4.30
CA HIS A 100 -18.06 6.51 3.72
C HIS A 100 -17.63 7.46 2.59
N GLU A 101 -16.40 7.39 2.16
CA GLU A 101 -15.84 8.20 1.08
C GLU A 101 -14.69 7.44 0.38
N ALA A 102 -14.24 7.93 -0.76
CA ALA A 102 -13.03 7.43 -1.40
C ALA A 102 -11.82 7.79 -0.52
N ALA A 103 -10.93 6.83 -0.29
CA ALA A 103 -9.68 7.04 0.43
C ALA A 103 -8.57 6.22 -0.21
N TYR A 104 -7.38 6.79 -0.32
CA TYR A 104 -6.20 6.14 -0.86
C TYR A 104 -5.06 6.11 0.16
N SER A 105 -4.78 7.26 0.80
CA SER A 105 -3.71 7.37 1.78
C SER A 105 -4.06 6.64 3.09
N ALA A 106 -3.12 5.88 3.64
CA ALA A 106 -3.25 5.33 4.99
C ALA A 106 -3.47 6.42 6.05
N PHE A 107 -3.04 7.66 5.77
CA PHE A 107 -3.22 8.81 6.67
C PHE A 107 -4.66 9.34 6.71
N GLU A 108 -5.54 8.87 5.83
CA GLU A 108 -6.99 9.10 5.91
C GLU A 108 -7.67 8.12 6.88
N GLY A 109 -6.91 7.09 7.36
CA GLY A 109 -7.40 6.06 8.26
C GLY A 109 -7.32 6.43 9.73
N THR A 110 -8.16 5.75 10.51
CA THR A 110 -8.16 5.79 11.98
C THR A 110 -8.08 4.39 12.56
N ASP A 111 -7.54 4.27 13.76
CA ASP A 111 -7.60 3.04 14.54
C ASP A 111 -8.99 2.81 15.16
N ASP A 112 -9.14 1.77 15.96
CA ASP A 112 -10.40 1.40 16.63
C ASP A 112 -10.83 2.40 17.73
N THR A 113 -9.91 3.26 18.19
CA THR A 113 -10.20 4.36 19.12
C THR A 113 -10.60 5.65 18.42
N GLY A 114 -10.46 5.71 17.08
CA GLY A 114 -10.67 6.88 16.25
C GLY A 114 -9.44 7.78 16.12
N ALA A 115 -8.26 7.34 16.57
CA ALA A 115 -7.02 8.11 16.42
C ALA A 115 -6.51 8.03 14.96
N PRO A 116 -6.23 9.18 14.30
CA PRO A 116 -5.65 9.19 12.96
C PRO A 116 -4.21 8.66 12.96
N LEU A 117 -3.80 7.94 11.89
CA LEU A 117 -2.45 7.37 11.74
C LEU A 117 -1.34 8.39 12.03
N GLY A 118 -1.44 9.60 11.45
CA GLY A 118 -0.40 10.62 11.64
C GLY A 118 -0.26 11.12 13.08
N ALA A 119 -1.34 11.16 13.86
CA ALA A 119 -1.31 11.48 15.28
C ALA A 119 -0.69 10.32 16.07
N TRP A 120 -1.14 9.10 15.80
CA TRP A 120 -0.63 7.90 16.44
C TRP A 120 0.90 7.77 16.28
N LEU A 121 1.41 7.93 15.06
CA LEU A 121 2.85 7.87 14.79
C LEU A 121 3.64 8.92 15.58
N ARG A 122 3.15 10.16 15.65
CA ARG A 122 3.81 11.24 16.43
C ARG A 122 3.78 10.97 17.92
N ASP A 123 2.67 10.50 18.46
CA ASP A 123 2.50 10.19 19.87
C ASP A 123 3.43 9.05 20.31
N HIS A 124 3.82 8.17 19.36
CA HIS A 124 4.80 7.10 19.55
C HIS A 124 6.24 7.51 19.18
N GLY A 125 6.49 8.80 18.90
CA GLY A 125 7.83 9.34 18.64
C GLY A 125 8.43 8.87 17.30
N VAL A 126 7.61 8.50 16.34
CA VAL A 126 8.06 8.12 14.99
C VAL A 126 8.39 9.38 14.20
N ASP A 127 9.53 9.38 13.53
CA ASP A 127 10.04 10.43 12.65
C ASP A 127 10.51 9.90 11.29
N GLU A 128 10.73 8.59 11.19
CA GLU A 128 11.11 7.89 9.97
C GLU A 128 10.06 6.81 9.65
N LEU A 129 9.67 6.70 8.37
CA LEU A 129 8.63 5.76 7.94
C LEU A 129 9.08 5.01 6.69
N ASP A 130 9.19 3.69 6.80
CA ASP A 130 9.29 2.80 5.66
C ASP A 130 7.89 2.38 5.24
N VAL A 131 7.60 2.40 3.93
CA VAL A 131 6.27 2.09 3.37
C VAL A 131 6.39 0.91 2.42
N VAL A 132 5.50 -0.08 2.59
CA VAL A 132 5.37 -1.30 1.77
C VAL A 132 3.90 -1.60 1.49
N GLY A 133 3.58 -2.53 0.61
CA GLY A 133 2.20 -2.99 0.38
C GLY A 133 1.66 -2.74 -1.02
N ILE A 134 0.33 -2.57 -1.14
CA ILE A 134 -0.44 -2.56 -2.39
C ILE A 134 -1.34 -1.31 -2.48
N ALA A 135 -1.45 -0.65 -3.62
CA ALA A 135 -0.63 -0.76 -4.82
C ALA A 135 0.34 0.43 -4.91
N THR A 136 1.52 0.17 -5.50
CA THR A 136 2.59 1.18 -5.63
C THR A 136 2.09 2.50 -6.21
N ASP A 137 1.27 2.43 -7.25
CA ASP A 137 0.75 3.57 -8.02
C ASP A 137 -0.52 4.21 -7.44
N TYR A 138 -1.09 3.66 -6.38
CA TYR A 138 -2.29 4.18 -5.69
C TYR A 138 -2.04 4.40 -4.19
N CYS A 139 -2.41 3.45 -3.34
CA CYS A 139 -2.41 3.64 -1.89
C CYS A 139 -1.00 3.81 -1.31
N VAL A 140 0.01 3.08 -1.82
CA VAL A 140 1.40 3.24 -1.39
C VAL A 140 1.91 4.63 -1.74
N ARG A 141 1.73 5.08 -3.00
CA ARG A 141 2.08 6.44 -3.43
C ARG A 141 1.39 7.49 -2.57
N ALA A 142 0.07 7.41 -2.43
CA ALA A 142 -0.70 8.41 -1.67
C ALA A 142 -0.22 8.49 -0.22
N SER A 143 0.02 7.33 0.42
CA SER A 143 0.53 7.26 1.80
C SER A 143 1.94 7.82 1.93
N ALA A 144 2.84 7.50 0.99
CA ALA A 144 4.22 8.00 1.01
C ALA A 144 4.28 9.52 0.81
N LEU A 145 3.46 10.07 -0.09
CA LEU A 145 3.37 11.51 -0.34
C LEU A 145 2.83 12.26 0.89
N ASP A 146 1.78 11.74 1.53
CA ASP A 146 1.23 12.35 2.75
C ASP A 146 2.20 12.24 3.92
N ALA A 147 2.91 11.11 4.07
CA ALA A 147 3.96 10.97 5.07
C ALA A 147 5.04 12.05 4.91
N ALA A 148 5.57 12.23 3.70
CA ALA A 148 6.58 13.24 3.39
C ALA A 148 6.05 14.66 3.65
N LYS A 149 4.81 14.95 3.21
CA LYS A 149 4.16 16.25 3.45
C LYS A 149 3.95 16.54 4.94
N LEU A 150 3.70 15.51 5.74
CA LEU A 150 3.56 15.60 7.20
C LEU A 150 4.91 15.70 7.93
N GLY A 151 6.04 15.61 7.21
CA GLY A 151 7.40 15.80 7.72
C GLY A 151 8.09 14.53 8.20
N PHE A 152 7.54 13.34 7.93
CA PHE A 152 8.25 12.09 8.16
C PHE A 152 9.38 11.91 7.13
N VAL A 153 10.53 11.42 7.56
CA VAL A 153 11.56 10.92 6.65
C VAL A 153 11.02 9.62 6.04
N THR A 154 10.60 9.68 4.80
CA THR A 154 9.81 8.61 4.17
C THR A 154 10.63 7.85 3.15
N ARG A 155 10.57 6.50 3.22
CA ARG A 155 11.19 5.59 2.27
C ARG A 155 10.19 4.53 1.84
N VAL A 156 10.12 4.24 0.53
CA VAL A 156 9.34 3.11 -0.01
C VAL A 156 10.29 1.97 -0.35
N LEU A 157 10.02 0.77 0.18
CA LEU A 157 10.79 -0.44 -0.11
C LEU A 157 10.18 -1.13 -1.33
N LEU A 158 10.67 -0.81 -2.52
CA LEU A 158 10.06 -1.20 -3.80
C LEU A 158 9.96 -2.71 -4.02
N GLY A 159 10.91 -3.50 -3.49
CA GLY A 159 10.83 -4.95 -3.55
C GLY A 159 9.72 -5.58 -2.70
N LEU A 160 9.00 -4.77 -1.91
CA LEU A 160 7.87 -5.15 -1.07
C LEU A 160 6.60 -4.39 -1.45
N THR A 161 6.54 -3.89 -2.69
CA THR A 161 5.35 -3.25 -3.26
C THR A 161 5.08 -3.80 -4.65
N VAL A 162 3.82 -3.75 -5.09
CA VAL A 162 3.40 -4.10 -6.44
C VAL A 162 2.43 -3.07 -6.97
N GLY A 163 2.56 -2.69 -8.24
CA GLY A 163 1.70 -1.72 -8.91
C GLY A 163 0.66 -2.37 -9.80
N VAL A 164 -0.41 -1.63 -10.08
CA VAL A 164 -1.51 -2.07 -10.95
C VAL A 164 -1.10 -2.08 -12.42
N ASP A 165 -0.37 -1.06 -12.85
CA ASP A 165 0.03 -0.87 -14.25
C ASP A 165 1.46 -0.32 -14.32
N PRO A 166 2.33 -0.85 -15.23
CA PRO A 166 3.73 -0.43 -15.30
C PRO A 166 3.90 1.07 -15.62
N ARG A 167 3.00 1.68 -16.40
CA ARG A 167 3.08 3.09 -16.74
C ARG A 167 2.73 3.97 -15.54
N THR A 168 1.58 3.71 -14.89
CA THR A 168 1.16 4.46 -13.69
C THR A 168 2.12 4.26 -12.54
N THR A 169 2.72 3.06 -12.42
CA THR A 169 3.78 2.80 -11.43
C THR A 169 5.01 3.68 -11.68
N ARG A 170 5.50 3.80 -12.92
CA ARG A 170 6.63 4.70 -13.24
C ARG A 170 6.31 6.16 -12.91
N GLU A 171 5.11 6.63 -13.30
CA GLU A 171 4.64 7.98 -12.98
C GLU A 171 4.60 8.22 -11.46
N ALA A 172 4.11 7.24 -10.69
CA ALA A 172 4.08 7.29 -9.23
C ALA A 172 5.48 7.36 -8.59
N LEU A 173 6.43 6.57 -9.11
CA LEU A 173 7.81 6.60 -8.64
C LEU A 173 8.45 7.98 -8.87
N ASP A 174 8.20 8.60 -10.02
CA ASP A 174 8.73 9.94 -10.33
C ASP A 174 8.10 11.00 -9.43
N GLU A 175 6.79 10.91 -9.16
CA GLU A 175 6.10 11.82 -8.25
C GLU A 175 6.64 11.69 -6.81
N MET A 176 6.82 10.48 -6.31
CA MET A 176 7.37 10.23 -4.98
C MET A 176 8.81 10.77 -4.85
N ARG A 177 9.68 10.54 -5.86
CA ARG A 177 11.03 11.12 -5.88
C ARG A 177 11.01 12.65 -5.85
N ALA A 178 10.14 13.27 -6.65
CA ALA A 178 10.00 14.73 -6.69
C ALA A 178 9.53 15.32 -5.35
N ALA A 179 8.76 14.55 -4.56
CA ALA A 179 8.34 14.92 -3.22
C ALA A 179 9.39 14.64 -2.12
N GLY A 180 10.56 14.12 -2.48
CA GLY A 180 11.65 13.82 -1.53
C GLY A 180 11.52 12.47 -0.82
N VAL A 181 10.64 11.58 -1.31
CA VAL A 181 10.55 10.20 -0.81
C VAL A 181 11.74 9.39 -1.34
N GLU A 182 12.43 8.69 -0.45
CA GLU A 182 13.48 7.73 -0.83
C GLU A 182 12.84 6.47 -1.42
N LEU A 183 13.35 5.99 -2.54
CA LEU A 183 12.94 4.73 -3.15
C LEU A 183 14.07 3.71 -3.06
N ALA A 184 13.88 2.66 -2.27
CA ALA A 184 14.88 1.63 -2.04
C ALA A 184 14.54 0.32 -2.77
N GLY A 185 15.52 -0.27 -3.44
CA GLY A 185 15.34 -1.50 -4.22
C GLY A 185 14.81 -1.26 -5.63
N ARG A 186 14.23 -2.31 -6.22
CA ARG A 186 13.62 -2.29 -7.55
C ARG A 186 12.15 -2.70 -7.43
N PRO A 187 11.23 -2.08 -8.19
CA PRO A 187 9.85 -2.50 -8.21
C PRO A 187 9.73 -3.91 -8.81
N LEU A 188 8.74 -4.67 -8.35
CA LEU A 188 8.32 -5.92 -8.98
C LEU A 188 7.54 -5.58 -10.26
N LEU A 189 8.25 -5.15 -11.29
CA LEU A 189 7.73 -4.97 -12.65
C LEU A 189 8.28 -6.12 -13.47
N GLU A 190 7.43 -6.94 -14.07
CA GLU A 190 7.87 -7.79 -15.18
C GLU A 190 8.13 -6.88 -16.37
N ASP A 191 9.42 -6.67 -16.71
CA ASP A 191 9.83 -6.02 -17.94
C ASP A 191 9.50 -6.95 -19.12
N HIS A 192 8.35 -6.77 -19.73
CA HIS A 192 8.03 -7.37 -21.04
C HIS A 192 8.62 -6.60 -22.23
N ASP A 193 9.61 -5.74 -22.02
CA ASP A 193 10.28 -4.95 -23.07
C ASP A 193 11.81 -5.11 -23.06
N GLU A 194 12.30 -6.33 -23.34
CA GLU A 194 13.64 -6.49 -23.96
C GLU A 194 13.68 -7.76 -24.84
N ASP A 195 12.97 -7.77 -25.97
CA ASP A 195 13.30 -8.62 -27.10
C ASP A 195 12.99 -7.94 -28.44
N VAL A 196 13.61 -6.77 -28.67
CA VAL A 196 13.88 -6.34 -30.04
C VAL A 196 15.35 -6.67 -30.34
N VAL A 197 15.60 -7.94 -30.60
CA VAL A 197 16.84 -8.37 -31.24
C VAL A 197 16.89 -7.76 -32.62
N THR A 198 17.66 -6.69 -32.76
CA THR A 198 18.14 -6.24 -34.08
C THR A 198 19.00 -7.36 -34.66
N GLN A 199 18.50 -8.04 -35.68
CA GLN A 199 19.34 -8.87 -36.53
C GLN A 199 20.24 -7.94 -37.37
N PRO A 200 21.56 -8.18 -37.41
CA PRO A 200 22.42 -7.52 -38.39
C PRO A 200 22.26 -8.17 -39.78
N GLU A 201 22.16 -7.33 -40.80
CA GLU A 201 22.28 -7.72 -42.21
C GLU A 201 23.65 -8.31 -42.53
#